data_32e17804d571ec0d04b77362561770a5
#
_entry.id   32e17804d571ec0d04b77362561770a5
#
_cell.length_a   1.000
_cell.length_b   1.000
_cell.length_c   1.000
_cell.angle_alpha   90.00
_cell.angle_beta   90.00
_cell.angle_gamma   90.00
#
_symmetry.space_group_name_H-M   'P 1'
#
loop_
_entity.id
_entity.type
_entity.pdbx_description
1 polymer ?
#
loop_
_entity_poly.entity_id
_entity_poly.type
_entity_poly.pdbx_seq_one_letter_code
_entity_poly.pdbx_strand_id
1 'polypeptide(L)'
;EVDDLRKLMDEIIKYQPKEIICNDAFLVSGMDIEDLRGRLGISLSALEAHYFDDDNARKCLMKHFHVNTLIGLGIDDFPIGFIAAGALLTYLYDTQKTSLEHIRHITPYLTSKFMLLDSSTRRNLELVETLREKQKRGSLLWVLDKTKTAMGGRMLRNFVEQPLICLLYTSPS
;
A
#
# COMPACT_ATOMS: atom_id res chain seq x y z
N GLU A 1 -2.08 -8.66 -2.53
CA GLU A 1 -1.17 -9.68 -3.07
C GLU A 1 -0.95 -9.45 -4.55
N VAL A 2 0.27 -9.71 -5.03
CA VAL A 2 0.67 -9.59 -6.44
C VAL A 2 1.55 -10.77 -6.83
N ASP A 3 1.47 -11.17 -8.09
CA ASP A 3 2.14 -12.37 -8.62
C ASP A 3 3.47 -12.05 -9.31
N ASP A 4 3.75 -10.75 -9.55
CA ASP A 4 4.87 -10.31 -10.38
C ASP A 4 5.60 -9.15 -9.70
N LEU A 5 6.93 -9.16 -9.78
CA LEU A 5 7.80 -8.10 -9.26
C LEU A 5 7.55 -6.74 -9.93
N ARG A 6 7.11 -6.71 -11.19
CA ARG A 6 6.75 -5.47 -11.87
C ARG A 6 5.52 -4.83 -11.25
N LYS A 7 4.48 -5.64 -11.02
CA LYS A 7 3.27 -5.19 -10.32
C LYS A 7 3.58 -4.72 -8.89
N LEU A 8 4.49 -5.42 -8.21
CA LEU A 8 4.95 -5.02 -6.89
C LEU A 8 5.64 -3.65 -6.93
N MET A 9 6.52 -3.42 -7.92
CA MET A 9 7.19 -2.13 -8.09
C MET A 9 6.18 -1.01 -8.38
N ASP A 10 5.17 -1.26 -9.22
CA ASP A 10 4.11 -0.29 -9.51
C ASP A 10 3.32 0.08 -8.24
N GLU A 11 3.03 -0.90 -7.36
CA GLU A 11 2.39 -0.63 -6.08
C GLU A 11 3.31 0.14 -5.12
N ILE A 12 4.60 -0.18 -5.06
CA ILE A 12 5.58 0.57 -4.25
C ILE A 12 5.66 2.03 -4.71
N ILE A 13 5.77 2.27 -6.02
CA ILE A 13 5.82 3.62 -6.59
C ILE A 13 4.52 4.39 -6.29
N LYS A 14 3.39 3.71 -6.34
CA LYS A 14 2.07 4.27 -6.06
C LYS A 14 1.93 4.73 -4.61
N TYR A 15 2.28 3.87 -3.65
CA TYR A 15 2.16 4.20 -2.23
C TYR A 15 3.29 5.07 -1.68
N GLN A 16 4.45 5.05 -2.33
CA GLN A 16 5.66 5.79 -1.92
C GLN A 16 5.94 5.59 -0.42
N PRO A 17 6.06 4.35 0.06
CA PRO A 17 6.32 4.10 1.47
C PRO A 17 7.69 4.69 1.86
N LYS A 18 7.84 5.07 3.11
CA LYS A 18 9.14 5.50 3.64
C LYS A 18 9.98 4.33 4.07
N GLU A 19 9.34 3.25 4.46
CA GLU A 19 9.98 2.01 4.90
C GLU A 19 9.20 0.80 4.37
N ILE A 20 9.94 -0.22 3.97
CA ILE A 20 9.40 -1.54 3.61
C ILE A 20 10.05 -2.55 4.56
N ILE A 21 9.21 -3.29 5.29
CA ILE A 21 9.64 -4.48 6.02
C ILE A 21 9.60 -5.69 5.09
N CYS A 22 10.60 -6.52 5.11
CA CYS A 22 10.70 -7.68 4.23
C CYS A 22 11.44 -8.84 4.92
N ASN A 23 11.34 -10.02 4.33
CA ASN A 23 12.17 -11.15 4.70
C ASN A 23 13.43 -11.21 3.81
N ASP A 24 14.38 -12.09 4.17
CA ASP A 24 15.63 -12.25 3.40
C ASP A 24 15.38 -12.69 1.95
N ALA A 25 14.31 -13.46 1.69
CA ALA A 25 13.96 -13.90 0.34
C ALA A 25 13.64 -12.71 -0.59
N PHE A 26 13.07 -11.63 -0.06
CA PHE A 26 12.84 -10.42 -0.84
C PHE A 26 14.14 -9.76 -1.31
N LEU A 27 15.18 -9.76 -0.48
CA LEU A 27 16.48 -9.15 -0.82
C LEU A 27 17.19 -9.88 -1.97
N VAL A 28 16.91 -11.17 -2.16
CA VAL A 28 17.47 -11.99 -3.25
C VAL A 28 16.49 -12.26 -4.40
N SER A 29 15.32 -11.63 -4.37
CA SER A 29 14.23 -11.85 -5.35
C SER A 29 14.51 -11.33 -6.77
N GLY A 30 15.62 -10.58 -6.97
CA GLY A 30 15.91 -9.89 -8.23
C GLY A 30 15.28 -8.50 -8.33
N MET A 31 14.69 -7.99 -7.26
CA MET A 31 14.25 -6.59 -7.14
C MET A 31 15.48 -5.67 -7.12
N ASP A 32 15.41 -4.53 -7.80
CA ASP A 32 16.46 -3.52 -7.75
C ASP A 32 16.41 -2.75 -6.41
N ILE A 33 17.11 -3.30 -5.43
CA ILE A 33 17.19 -2.77 -4.07
C ILE A 33 17.90 -1.40 -4.04
N GLU A 34 18.90 -1.21 -4.92
CA GLU A 34 19.64 0.05 -5.00
C GLU A 34 18.75 1.17 -5.54
N ASP A 35 17.89 0.87 -6.50
CA ASP A 35 16.92 1.82 -7.03
C ASP A 35 15.87 2.22 -5.96
N LEU A 36 15.38 1.26 -5.18
CA LEU A 36 14.46 1.53 -4.07
C LEU A 36 15.09 2.47 -3.02
N ARG A 37 16.32 2.22 -2.62
CA ARG A 37 17.03 3.03 -1.63
C ARG A 37 17.50 4.37 -2.18
N GLY A 38 18.15 4.35 -3.34
CA GLY A 38 18.80 5.54 -3.92
C GLY A 38 17.80 6.49 -4.57
N ARG A 39 17.02 6.01 -5.52
CA ARG A 39 16.11 6.85 -6.29
C ARG A 39 14.79 7.15 -5.56
N LEU A 40 14.22 6.17 -4.90
CA LEU A 40 12.93 6.33 -4.22
C LEU A 40 13.08 6.73 -2.75
N GLY A 41 14.28 6.64 -2.19
CA GLY A 41 14.56 7.02 -0.80
C GLY A 41 13.81 6.15 0.22
N ILE A 42 13.59 4.86 -0.10
CA ILE A 42 12.85 3.91 0.73
C ILE A 42 13.84 3.15 1.62
N SER A 43 13.60 3.14 2.92
CA SER A 43 14.33 2.27 3.85
C SER A 43 13.82 0.83 3.73
N LEU A 44 14.75 -0.14 3.79
CA LEU A 44 14.42 -1.57 3.76
C LEU A 44 14.90 -2.21 5.05
N SER A 45 13.96 -2.76 5.81
CA SER A 45 14.20 -3.45 7.08
C SER A 45 13.93 -4.94 6.91
N ALA A 46 15.00 -5.74 6.84
CA ALA A 46 14.89 -7.19 6.85
C ALA A 46 14.52 -7.67 8.27
N LEU A 47 13.45 -8.43 8.37
CA LEU A 47 12.96 -9.00 9.61
C LEU A 47 13.19 -10.50 9.62
N GLU A 48 13.39 -11.05 10.82
CA GLU A 48 13.54 -12.47 11.03
C GLU A 48 12.28 -13.27 10.61
N ALA A 49 12.46 -14.54 10.27
CA ALA A 49 11.39 -15.39 9.75
C ALA A 49 10.17 -15.50 10.69
N HIS A 50 10.36 -15.39 12.01
CA HIS A 50 9.27 -15.48 12.98
C HIS A 50 8.23 -14.37 12.85
N TYR A 51 8.57 -13.20 12.29
CA TYR A 51 7.60 -12.14 12.00
C TYR A 51 6.59 -12.55 10.92
N PHE A 52 7.01 -13.42 10.01
CA PHE A 52 6.21 -13.88 8.88
C PHE A 52 5.59 -15.27 9.11
N ASP A 53 5.49 -15.69 10.36
CA ASP A 53 4.84 -16.93 10.75
C ASP A 53 3.30 -16.79 10.72
N ASP A 54 2.62 -17.78 10.12
CA ASP A 54 1.15 -17.78 9.97
C ASP A 54 0.43 -17.70 11.32
N ASP A 55 0.83 -18.53 12.27
CA ASP A 55 0.19 -18.59 13.59
C ASP A 55 0.38 -17.32 14.39
N ASN A 56 1.58 -16.72 14.31
CA ASN A 56 1.88 -15.46 14.97
C ASN A 56 1.11 -14.31 14.35
N ALA A 57 1.07 -14.22 13.03
CA ALA A 57 0.30 -13.21 12.30
C ALA A 57 -1.19 -13.28 12.65
N ARG A 58 -1.75 -14.48 12.62
CA ARG A 58 -3.16 -14.73 12.95
C ARG A 58 -3.50 -14.30 14.38
N LYS A 59 -2.70 -14.72 15.35
CA LYS A 59 -2.87 -14.35 16.78
C LYS A 59 -2.76 -12.84 16.98
N CYS A 60 -1.76 -12.21 16.36
CA CYS A 60 -1.55 -10.77 16.46
C CYS A 60 -2.75 -9.98 15.91
N LEU A 61 -3.22 -10.32 14.71
CA LEU A 61 -4.37 -9.67 14.08
C LEU A 61 -5.66 -9.86 14.89
N MET A 62 -5.97 -11.10 15.29
CA MET A 62 -7.17 -11.37 16.09
C MET A 62 -7.16 -10.64 17.41
N LYS A 63 -6.00 -10.60 18.09
CA LYS A 63 -5.85 -9.88 19.36
C LYS A 63 -6.02 -8.37 19.17
N HIS A 64 -5.40 -7.80 18.14
CA HIS A 64 -5.42 -6.35 17.88
C HIS A 64 -6.83 -5.85 17.54
N PHE A 65 -7.52 -6.55 16.64
CA PHE A 65 -8.86 -6.15 16.18
C PHE A 65 -10.01 -6.71 17.04
N HIS A 66 -9.70 -7.46 18.12
CA HIS A 66 -10.67 -8.06 19.03
C HIS A 66 -11.69 -8.98 18.32
N VAL A 67 -11.22 -9.78 17.37
CA VAL A 67 -12.02 -10.74 16.61
C VAL A 67 -11.59 -12.17 16.90
N ASN A 68 -12.53 -13.12 16.77
CA ASN A 68 -12.26 -14.54 17.00
C ASN A 68 -11.79 -15.27 15.74
N THR A 69 -11.98 -14.69 14.56
CA THR A 69 -11.60 -15.28 13.27
C THR A 69 -11.19 -14.19 12.28
N LEU A 70 -10.35 -14.54 11.30
CA LEU A 70 -9.97 -13.62 10.22
C LEU A 70 -11.14 -13.30 9.27
N ILE A 71 -12.16 -14.17 9.19
CA ILE A 71 -13.38 -13.94 8.40
C ILE A 71 -14.04 -12.63 8.81
N GLY A 72 -14.06 -12.32 10.13
CA GLY A 72 -14.58 -11.06 10.64
C GLY A 72 -13.85 -9.81 10.15
N LEU A 73 -12.62 -9.96 9.63
CA LEU A 73 -11.82 -8.89 9.05
C LEU A 73 -11.91 -8.85 7.52
N GLY A 74 -12.53 -9.86 6.87
CA GLY A 74 -12.61 -9.97 5.42
C GLY A 74 -11.25 -10.18 4.73
N ILE A 75 -10.31 -10.83 5.40
CA ILE A 75 -8.94 -11.06 4.91
C ILE A 75 -8.57 -12.54 4.80
N ASP A 76 -9.51 -13.42 5.00
CA ASP A 76 -9.34 -14.88 4.90
C ASP A 76 -9.02 -15.35 3.48
N ASP A 77 -9.47 -14.63 2.46
CA ASP A 77 -9.14 -14.89 1.06
C ASP A 77 -7.72 -14.43 0.65
N PHE A 78 -6.95 -13.87 1.58
CA PHE A 78 -5.62 -13.32 1.33
C PHE A 78 -4.54 -14.04 2.15
N PRO A 79 -4.15 -15.28 1.77
CA PRO A 79 -3.28 -16.13 2.58
C PRO A 79 -1.88 -15.54 2.84
N ILE A 80 -1.35 -14.73 1.94
CA ILE A 80 -0.07 -14.05 2.12
C ILE A 80 -0.29 -12.65 2.70
N GLY A 81 -1.40 -12.00 2.34
CA GLY A 81 -1.73 -10.64 2.78
C GLY A 81 -1.90 -10.53 4.28
N PHE A 82 -2.56 -11.51 4.93
CA PHE A 82 -2.72 -11.45 6.38
C PHE A 82 -1.40 -11.69 7.14
N ILE A 83 -0.49 -12.53 6.59
CA ILE A 83 0.85 -12.74 7.15
C ILE A 83 1.62 -11.40 7.11
N ALA A 84 1.62 -10.71 5.98
CA ALA A 84 2.27 -9.41 5.86
C ALA A 84 1.66 -8.35 6.80
N ALA A 85 0.34 -8.34 6.95
CA ALA A 85 -0.34 -7.44 7.88
C ALA A 85 0.00 -7.76 9.34
N GLY A 86 0.05 -9.03 9.71
CA GLY A 86 0.46 -9.48 11.04
C GLY A 86 1.92 -9.14 11.35
N ALA A 87 2.83 -9.35 10.39
CA ALA A 87 4.23 -8.96 10.51
C ALA A 87 4.37 -7.45 10.72
N LEU A 88 3.64 -6.64 9.97
CA LEU A 88 3.63 -5.18 10.13
C LEU A 88 3.15 -4.76 11.53
N LEU A 89 2.05 -5.32 12.00
CA LEU A 89 1.54 -5.01 13.35
C LEU A 89 2.53 -5.42 14.44
N THR A 90 3.12 -6.60 14.34
CA THR A 90 4.13 -7.07 15.30
C THR A 90 5.33 -6.12 15.31
N TYR A 91 5.85 -5.76 14.14
CA TYR A 91 6.93 -4.79 14.00
C TYR A 91 6.59 -3.43 14.61
N LEU A 92 5.37 -2.94 14.42
CA LEU A 92 4.93 -1.69 15.01
C LEU A 92 4.82 -1.76 16.54
N TYR A 93 4.36 -2.88 17.12
CA TYR A 93 4.35 -3.08 18.55
C TYR A 93 5.76 -3.08 19.15
N ASP A 94 6.71 -3.71 18.47
CA ASP A 94 8.08 -3.81 18.95
C ASP A 94 8.83 -2.47 18.86
N THR A 95 8.58 -1.69 17.82
CA THR A 95 9.30 -0.44 17.57
C THR A 95 8.67 0.76 18.26
N GLN A 96 7.34 0.88 18.22
CA GLN A 96 6.65 2.09 18.73
C GLN A 96 6.39 2.04 20.24
N LYS A 97 6.33 0.85 20.85
CA LYS A 97 6.09 0.65 22.30
C LYS A 97 4.87 1.44 22.83
N THR A 98 3.94 1.79 21.97
CA THR A 98 2.70 2.50 22.28
C THR A 98 1.50 1.68 21.87
N SER A 99 0.34 1.98 22.45
CA SER A 99 -0.89 1.33 22.00
C SER A 99 -1.18 1.75 20.56
N LEU A 100 -1.44 0.78 19.69
CA LEU A 100 -1.80 1.01 18.28
C LEU A 100 -3.33 1.14 18.10
N GLU A 101 -4.03 1.63 19.11
CA GLU A 101 -5.51 1.76 19.12
C GLU A 101 -6.08 2.64 18.02
N HIS A 102 -5.23 3.47 17.41
CA HIS A 102 -5.61 4.27 16.27
C HIS A 102 -5.76 3.45 14.97
N ILE A 103 -5.14 2.26 14.90
CA ILE A 103 -5.31 1.31 13.79
C ILE A 103 -6.54 0.46 14.08
N ARG A 104 -7.70 0.91 13.63
CA ARG A 104 -8.99 0.28 13.96
C ARG A 104 -9.55 -0.61 12.86
N HIS A 105 -9.07 -0.46 11.65
CA HIS A 105 -9.61 -1.14 10.48
C HIS A 105 -8.50 -1.66 9.59
N ILE A 106 -8.72 -2.84 9.05
CA ILE A 106 -7.97 -3.40 7.94
C ILE A 106 -8.95 -3.56 6.77
N THR A 107 -8.55 -3.08 5.59
CA THR A 107 -9.40 -3.15 4.41
C THR A 107 -8.61 -3.75 3.27
N PRO A 108 -8.93 -4.98 2.86
CA PRO A 108 -8.33 -5.55 1.66
C PRO A 108 -8.81 -4.81 0.43
N TYR A 109 -7.93 -4.63 -0.52
CA TYR A 109 -8.31 -4.13 -1.83
C TYR A 109 -7.85 -5.08 -2.93
N LEU A 110 -8.70 -5.22 -3.94
CA LEU A 110 -8.39 -6.02 -5.12
C LEU A 110 -7.90 -5.09 -6.23
N THR A 111 -6.69 -5.33 -6.72
CA THR A 111 -6.14 -4.59 -7.85
C THR A 111 -7.03 -4.71 -9.10
N SER A 112 -7.78 -5.80 -9.24
CA SER A 112 -8.72 -6.04 -10.33
C SER A 112 -9.91 -5.08 -10.40
N LYS A 113 -10.21 -4.34 -9.34
CA LYS A 113 -11.27 -3.31 -9.34
C LYS A 113 -10.81 -1.98 -9.95
N PHE A 114 -9.51 -1.80 -10.09
CA PHE A 114 -8.92 -0.55 -10.56
C PHE A 114 -8.26 -0.74 -11.92
N MET A 115 -8.27 0.32 -12.72
CA MET A 115 -7.56 0.36 -13.99
C MET A 115 -6.05 0.27 -13.72
N LEU A 116 -5.38 -0.69 -14.34
CA LEU A 116 -3.93 -0.83 -14.27
C LEU A 116 -3.29 0.32 -15.06
N LEU A 117 -2.72 1.26 -14.31
CA LEU A 117 -1.90 2.32 -14.84
C LEU A 117 -0.46 2.08 -14.40
N ASP A 118 0.41 1.72 -15.32
CA ASP A 118 1.84 1.58 -15.04
C ASP A 118 2.48 2.95 -14.72
N SER A 119 3.70 2.93 -14.22
CA SER A 119 4.42 4.14 -13.84
C SER A 119 4.68 5.09 -15.02
N SER A 120 4.91 4.53 -16.21
CA SER A 120 5.08 5.30 -17.47
C SER A 120 3.79 6.01 -17.87
N THR A 121 2.68 5.30 -17.84
CA THR A 121 1.35 5.85 -18.18
C THR A 121 0.97 6.95 -17.20
N ARG A 122 1.12 6.74 -15.88
CA ARG A 122 0.85 7.79 -14.87
C ARG A 122 1.64 9.05 -15.11
N ARG A 123 2.94 8.88 -15.42
CA ARG A 123 3.83 10.00 -15.69
C ARG A 123 3.46 10.71 -16.99
N ASN A 124 3.18 9.96 -18.07
CA ASN A 124 2.85 10.54 -19.37
C ASN A 124 1.49 11.26 -19.35
N LEU A 125 0.53 10.81 -18.54
CA LEU A 125 -0.73 11.48 -18.32
C LEU A 125 -0.65 12.65 -17.34
N GLU A 126 0.52 12.92 -16.77
CA GLU A 126 0.74 14.00 -15.79
C GLU A 126 -0.32 14.01 -14.67
N LEU A 127 -0.65 12.82 -14.14
CA LEU A 127 -1.75 12.68 -13.18
C LEU A 127 -1.51 13.46 -11.89
N VAL A 128 -0.30 13.38 -11.32
CA VAL A 128 0.05 13.98 -10.02
C VAL A 128 1.16 15.02 -10.10
N GLU A 129 1.99 14.95 -11.12
CA GLU A 129 3.10 15.88 -11.37
C GLU A 129 3.35 16.05 -12.87
N THR A 130 3.95 17.18 -13.25
CA THR A 130 4.30 17.47 -14.64
C THR A 130 5.56 16.72 -15.06
N LEU A 131 5.66 16.40 -16.37
CA LEU A 131 6.80 15.67 -16.96
C LEU A 131 8.13 16.44 -16.83
N ARG A 132 8.08 17.75 -17.08
CA ARG A 132 9.29 18.58 -17.17
C ARG A 132 9.79 19.01 -15.81
N GLU A 133 8.91 19.58 -14.99
CA GLU A 133 9.31 20.26 -13.75
C GLU A 133 9.11 19.39 -12.52
N LYS A 134 8.47 18.23 -12.67
CA LYS A 134 8.10 17.31 -11.54
C LYS A 134 7.38 18.05 -10.42
N GLN A 135 6.51 18.99 -10.80
CA GLN A 135 5.73 19.80 -9.88
C GLN A 135 4.27 19.40 -9.92
N LYS A 136 3.58 19.54 -8.79
CA LYS A 136 2.13 19.34 -8.72
C LYS A 136 1.37 20.33 -9.60
N ARG A 137 1.83 21.57 -9.67
CA ARG A 137 1.19 22.63 -10.47
C ARG A 137 1.21 22.28 -11.96
N GLY A 138 0.05 22.28 -12.60
CA GLY A 138 -0.13 21.89 -13.98
C GLY A 138 -0.53 20.44 -14.20
N SER A 139 -0.48 19.58 -13.18
CA SER A 139 -0.96 18.20 -13.25
C SER A 139 -2.49 18.11 -13.18
N LEU A 140 -3.06 16.95 -13.55
CA LEU A 140 -4.49 16.68 -13.40
C LEU A 140 -4.94 16.85 -11.94
N LEU A 141 -4.17 16.30 -11.00
CA LEU A 141 -4.44 16.44 -9.57
C LEU A 141 -4.52 17.92 -9.15
N TRP A 142 -3.64 18.77 -9.65
CA TRP A 142 -3.66 20.19 -9.31
C TRP A 142 -4.94 20.89 -9.80
N VAL A 143 -5.42 20.54 -10.98
CA VAL A 143 -6.67 21.11 -11.53
C VAL A 143 -7.89 20.70 -10.69
N LEU A 144 -7.94 19.43 -10.29
CA LEU A 144 -9.06 18.84 -9.55
C LEU A 144 -9.05 19.17 -8.05
N ASP A 145 -7.87 19.47 -7.48
CA ASP A 145 -7.72 19.63 -6.02
C ASP A 145 -8.36 20.93 -5.52
N LYS A 146 -9.59 20.80 -5.04
CA LYS A 146 -10.34 21.83 -4.31
C LYS A 146 -10.52 21.46 -2.84
N THR A 147 -9.79 20.48 -2.36
CA THR A 147 -9.94 19.96 -1.00
C THR A 147 -9.48 20.98 0.03
N LYS A 148 -10.11 20.95 1.21
CA LYS A 148 -9.83 21.86 2.33
C LYS A 148 -9.00 21.23 3.44
N THR A 149 -8.81 19.89 3.38
CA THR A 149 -8.11 19.13 4.41
C THR A 149 -7.01 18.26 3.80
N ALA A 150 -5.95 18.00 4.57
CA ALA A 150 -4.89 17.09 4.14
C ALA A 150 -5.40 15.67 3.83
N MET A 151 -6.39 15.20 4.60
CA MET A 151 -7.02 13.89 4.36
C MET A 151 -7.80 13.87 3.04
N GLY A 152 -8.57 14.93 2.76
CA GLY A 152 -9.28 15.08 1.48
C GLY A 152 -8.32 15.10 0.30
N GLY A 153 -7.20 15.82 0.41
CA GLY A 153 -6.17 15.84 -0.63
C GLY A 153 -5.56 14.47 -0.89
N ARG A 154 -5.28 13.68 0.15
CA ARG A 154 -4.80 12.30 0.02
C ARG A 154 -5.84 11.40 -0.65
N MET A 155 -7.11 11.52 -0.26
CA MET A 155 -8.19 10.73 -0.85
C MET A 155 -8.39 11.07 -2.33
N LEU A 156 -8.38 12.36 -2.70
CA LEU A 156 -8.47 12.78 -4.09
C LEU A 156 -7.29 12.25 -4.92
N ARG A 157 -6.07 12.30 -4.37
CA ARG A 157 -4.90 11.73 -5.01
C ARG A 157 -5.09 10.25 -5.30
N ASN A 158 -5.58 9.48 -4.32
CA ASN A 158 -5.87 8.06 -4.51
C ASN A 158 -6.87 7.82 -5.64
N PHE A 159 -7.94 8.61 -5.76
CA PHE A 159 -8.91 8.47 -6.84
C PHE A 159 -8.31 8.76 -8.21
N VAL A 160 -7.42 9.73 -8.32
CA VAL A 160 -6.73 10.08 -9.57
C VAL A 160 -5.74 8.99 -9.96
N GLU A 161 -5.01 8.43 -9.00
CA GLU A 161 -4.00 7.39 -9.24
C GLU A 161 -4.61 5.99 -9.43
N GLN A 162 -5.84 5.77 -8.95
CA GLN A 162 -6.55 4.48 -8.98
C GLN A 162 -7.97 4.64 -9.53
N PRO A 163 -8.13 4.96 -10.82
CA PRO A 163 -9.46 5.04 -11.40
C PRO A 163 -10.12 3.65 -11.43
N LEU A 164 -11.42 3.60 -11.14
CA LEU A 164 -12.18 2.36 -11.21
C LEU A 164 -12.35 1.92 -12.68
N ILE A 165 -12.31 0.61 -12.92
CA ILE A 165 -12.57 0.03 -14.25
C ILE A 165 -14.05 0.23 -14.64
N CYS A 166 -14.98 0.14 -13.68
CA CYS A 166 -16.40 0.19 -13.93
C CYS A 166 -17.03 1.41 -13.25
N LEU A 167 -17.62 2.29 -14.06
CA LEU A 167 -18.36 3.48 -13.59
C LEU A 167 -19.79 3.15 -13.11
N LEU A 168 -20.32 1.97 -13.40
CA LEU A 168 -21.69 1.58 -13.05
C LEU A 168 -21.97 1.54 -11.55
N TYR A 169 -20.92 1.39 -10.74
CA TYR A 169 -21.05 1.39 -9.27
C TYR A 169 -20.95 2.77 -8.62
N THR A 170 -20.68 3.80 -9.39
CA THR A 170 -20.52 5.18 -8.88
C THR A 170 -21.71 6.08 -9.20
N SER A 171 -22.70 5.58 -9.96
CA SER A 171 -23.94 6.30 -10.21
C SER A 171 -24.88 6.11 -9.01
N PRO A 172 -25.26 7.18 -8.30
CA PRO A 172 -26.33 7.08 -7.32
C PRO A 172 -27.63 6.71 -8.05
N SER A 173 -28.23 5.59 -7.66
CA SER A 173 -29.58 5.19 -8.06
C SER A 173 -30.63 6.10 -7.42
#